data_dc3694e40b9cdc2fffd51b71f8ed0609
#
_entry.id   dc3694e40b9cdc2fffd51b71f8ed0609
#
_cell.length_a   1.000
_cell.length_b   1.000
_cell.length_c   1.000
_cell.angle_alpha   90.00
_cell.angle_beta   90.00
_cell.angle_gamma   90.00
#
_symmetry.space_group_name_H-M   'P 1'
#
loop_
_entity.id
_entity.type
_entity.pdbx_description
1 polymer ?
#
loop_
_entity_poly.entity_id
_entity_poly.type
_entity_poly.pdbx_seq_one_letter_code
_entity_poly.pdbx_strand_id
1 'polypeptide(L)'
;MTREKDPAEIVKTIAQSIRVSQRKARKVKAHRFKELFGYQVLNAPRREKIERLMAEAGIEVRPALKDAGRDDWLVMSMPVEVPVPQTSPDPAPKPEWFAHMASVRTDTEREVEMHFASPLFREGFGYSEEQEAAGFGIRWARGSIPGNVEADLLYFAGGKHDVKAGEPLVLVECKRLIKDEKELLAAGNQAHSYALWVIPAYYVITDGRIVSVWDFQGAVAPDRELLRVSQGELAGSFGDLYSRLNPRAAAAARQAKVSRLGEPR
;
A
#
# COMPACT_ATOMS: atom_id res chain seq x y z
N MET A 1 41.04 -6.67 -21.39
CA MET A 1 40.21 -7.89 -21.21
C MET A 1 39.52 -7.79 -19.83
N THR A 2 38.25 -7.60 -19.79
CA THR A 2 37.50 -7.58 -18.52
C THR A 2 37.45 -9.01 -17.98
N ARG A 3 37.97 -9.22 -16.79
CA ARG A 3 38.00 -10.54 -16.14
C ARG A 3 36.57 -10.97 -15.83
N GLU A 4 36.17 -12.13 -16.27
CA GLU A 4 34.86 -12.73 -15.96
C GLU A 4 34.75 -12.90 -14.45
N LYS A 5 33.68 -12.36 -13.86
CA LYS A 5 33.47 -12.39 -12.43
C LYS A 5 32.58 -13.58 -12.10
N ASP A 6 32.71 -14.13 -10.89
CA ASP A 6 31.79 -15.20 -10.44
C ASP A 6 30.35 -14.70 -10.36
N PRO A 7 29.44 -15.28 -11.16
CA PRO A 7 28.05 -14.85 -11.15
C PRO A 7 27.35 -15.00 -9.78
N ALA A 8 27.72 -16.00 -8.99
CA ALA A 8 27.12 -16.23 -7.68
C ALA A 8 27.46 -15.09 -6.70
N GLU A 9 28.72 -14.64 -6.68
CA GLU A 9 29.16 -13.52 -5.85
C GLU A 9 28.49 -12.20 -6.26
N ILE A 10 28.30 -12.00 -7.57
CA ILE A 10 27.59 -10.81 -8.07
C ILE A 10 26.13 -10.82 -7.63
N VAL A 11 25.43 -11.96 -7.77
CA VAL A 11 24.04 -12.11 -7.33
C VAL A 11 23.90 -11.89 -5.83
N LYS A 12 24.83 -12.41 -5.02
CA LYS A 12 24.88 -12.18 -3.58
C LYS A 12 25.02 -10.67 -3.23
N THR A 13 25.89 -9.98 -3.97
CA THR A 13 26.08 -8.53 -3.82
C THR A 13 24.81 -7.76 -4.20
N ILE A 14 24.14 -8.15 -5.29
CA ILE A 14 22.87 -7.55 -5.70
C ILE A 14 21.80 -7.80 -4.63
N ALA A 15 21.66 -9.04 -4.14
CA ALA A 15 20.72 -9.39 -3.07
C ALA A 15 20.92 -8.53 -1.83
N GLN A 16 22.18 -8.42 -1.36
CA GLN A 16 22.51 -7.58 -0.22
C GLN A 16 22.15 -6.10 -0.47
N SER A 17 22.45 -5.60 -1.66
CA SER A 17 22.15 -4.21 -2.01
C SER A 17 20.63 -3.93 -2.08
N ILE A 18 19.83 -4.92 -2.49
CA ILE A 18 18.38 -4.83 -2.47
C ILE A 18 17.85 -4.85 -1.03
N ARG A 19 18.39 -5.75 -0.16
CA ARG A 19 17.98 -5.87 1.25
C ARG A 19 18.19 -4.58 2.04
N VAL A 20 19.31 -3.88 1.81
CA VAL A 20 19.61 -2.61 2.49
C VAL A 20 18.98 -1.39 1.83
N SER A 21 18.46 -1.53 0.60
CA SER A 21 17.77 -0.45 -0.09
C SER A 21 16.41 -0.17 0.53
N GLN A 22 16.10 1.09 0.78
CA GLN A 22 14.77 1.51 1.22
C GLN A 22 13.66 1.04 0.26
N ARG A 23 13.95 1.04 -1.04
CA ARG A 23 13.01 0.62 -2.09
C ARG A 23 12.87 -0.89 -2.26
N LYS A 24 13.70 -1.69 -1.55
CA LYS A 24 13.77 -3.15 -1.75
C LYS A 24 13.90 -3.57 -3.23
N ALA A 25 14.47 -2.69 -4.03
CA ALA A 25 14.65 -2.89 -5.47
C ALA A 25 15.90 -2.17 -6.00
N ARG A 26 16.40 -2.62 -7.13
CA ARG A 26 17.47 -2.01 -7.89
C ARG A 26 17.08 -1.93 -9.36
N LYS A 27 17.46 -0.86 -10.02
CA LYS A 27 17.26 -0.67 -11.47
C LYS A 27 18.59 -0.60 -12.19
N VAL A 28 18.66 -1.25 -13.34
CA VAL A 28 19.83 -1.18 -14.24
C VAL A 28 19.38 -1.28 -15.69
N LYS A 29 20.02 -0.56 -16.60
CA LYS A 29 19.78 -0.74 -18.04
C LYS A 29 20.19 -2.14 -18.49
N ALA A 30 19.40 -2.78 -19.35
CA ALA A 30 19.67 -4.16 -19.79
C ALA A 30 21.08 -4.32 -20.42
N HIS A 31 21.55 -3.34 -21.19
CA HIS A 31 22.90 -3.38 -21.75
C HIS A 31 24.00 -3.30 -20.68
N ARG A 32 23.76 -2.63 -19.53
CA ARG A 32 24.70 -2.56 -18.40
C ARG A 32 24.61 -3.75 -17.47
N PHE A 33 23.48 -4.46 -17.47
CA PHE A 33 23.30 -5.64 -16.62
C PHE A 33 24.37 -6.71 -16.88
N LYS A 34 24.68 -7.01 -18.14
CA LYS A 34 25.72 -7.97 -18.51
C LYS A 34 27.11 -7.56 -18.01
N GLU A 35 27.39 -6.25 -17.95
CA GLU A 35 28.66 -5.71 -17.50
C GLU A 35 28.90 -5.96 -15.99
N LEU A 36 27.84 -6.07 -15.20
CA LEU A 36 27.94 -6.43 -13.78
C LEU A 36 28.65 -7.77 -13.62
N PHE A 37 28.37 -8.70 -14.53
CA PHE A 37 28.95 -10.05 -14.55
C PHE A 37 30.25 -10.14 -15.36
N GLY A 38 30.72 -9.04 -15.94
CA GLY A 38 31.91 -9.03 -16.80
C GLY A 38 31.68 -9.64 -18.19
N TYR A 39 30.43 -9.80 -18.63
CA TYR A 39 30.09 -10.37 -19.91
C TYR A 39 30.01 -9.32 -21.02
N GLN A 40 30.65 -9.57 -22.16
CA GLN A 40 30.44 -8.76 -23.36
C GLN A 40 29.09 -9.10 -24.02
N VAL A 41 28.72 -10.39 -24.01
CA VAL A 41 27.49 -10.91 -24.58
C VAL A 41 26.82 -11.82 -23.58
N LEU A 42 25.50 -11.62 -23.40
CA LEU A 42 24.65 -12.45 -22.56
C LEU A 42 23.92 -13.47 -23.45
N ASN A 43 24.62 -14.56 -23.79
CA ASN A 43 24.05 -15.68 -24.54
C ASN A 43 23.06 -16.51 -23.66
N ALA A 44 22.28 -17.41 -24.29
CA ALA A 44 21.24 -18.17 -23.59
C ALA A 44 21.77 -18.94 -22.35
N PRO A 45 22.87 -19.72 -22.41
CA PRO A 45 23.37 -20.45 -21.25
C PRO A 45 23.78 -19.54 -20.08
N ARG A 46 24.40 -18.39 -20.37
CA ARG A 46 24.77 -17.41 -19.33
C ARG A 46 23.55 -16.77 -18.71
N ARG A 47 22.54 -16.46 -19.52
CA ARG A 47 21.28 -15.90 -19.08
C ARG A 47 20.55 -16.86 -18.14
N GLU A 48 20.36 -18.09 -18.54
CA GLU A 48 19.72 -19.13 -17.74
C GLU A 48 20.44 -19.36 -16.40
N LYS A 49 21.78 -19.37 -16.42
CA LYS A 49 22.59 -19.47 -15.21
C LYS A 49 22.32 -18.30 -14.27
N ILE A 50 22.27 -17.06 -14.78
CA ILE A 50 22.02 -15.87 -13.96
C ILE A 50 20.59 -15.89 -13.44
N GLU A 51 19.58 -16.17 -14.29
CA GLU A 51 18.17 -16.24 -13.88
C GLU A 51 17.97 -17.27 -12.77
N ARG A 52 18.60 -18.44 -12.87
CA ARG A 52 18.56 -19.45 -11.81
C ARG A 52 19.19 -18.94 -10.51
N LEU A 53 20.38 -18.37 -10.55
CA LEU A 53 21.04 -17.82 -9.35
C LEU A 53 20.24 -16.67 -8.73
N MET A 54 19.61 -15.82 -9.54
CA MET A 54 18.73 -14.76 -9.05
C MET A 54 17.51 -15.36 -8.35
N ALA A 55 16.86 -16.37 -8.95
CA ALA A 55 15.71 -17.04 -8.35
C ALA A 55 16.08 -17.75 -7.05
N GLU A 56 17.23 -18.44 -6.99
CA GLU A 56 17.76 -19.06 -5.76
C GLU A 56 18.04 -18.03 -4.66
N ALA A 57 18.42 -16.82 -5.03
CA ALA A 57 18.61 -15.70 -4.10
C ALA A 57 17.31 -14.95 -3.75
N GLY A 58 16.17 -15.39 -4.28
CA GLY A 58 14.86 -14.74 -4.10
C GLY A 58 14.73 -13.41 -4.82
N ILE A 59 15.45 -13.19 -5.91
CA ILE A 59 15.41 -11.94 -6.69
C ILE A 59 14.57 -12.17 -7.95
N GLU A 60 13.49 -11.39 -8.08
CA GLU A 60 12.73 -11.27 -9.32
C GLU A 60 13.34 -10.20 -10.22
N VAL A 61 13.38 -10.45 -11.54
CA VAL A 61 13.84 -9.50 -12.55
C VAL A 61 12.69 -9.22 -13.52
N ARG A 62 12.34 -7.97 -13.69
CA ARG A 62 11.28 -7.53 -14.62
C ARG A 62 11.76 -6.40 -15.53
N PRO A 63 11.51 -6.45 -16.86
CA PRO A 63 11.02 -7.63 -17.60
C PRO A 63 12.00 -8.81 -17.48
N ALA A 64 11.55 -10.02 -17.86
CA ALA A 64 12.46 -11.17 -17.89
C ALA A 64 13.64 -10.91 -18.84
N LEU A 65 14.83 -11.41 -18.51
CA LEU A 65 16.06 -11.10 -19.27
C LEU A 65 15.98 -11.48 -20.75
N LYS A 66 15.16 -12.49 -21.08
CA LYS A 66 14.92 -12.94 -22.46
C LYS A 66 14.07 -11.94 -23.28
N ASP A 67 13.21 -11.18 -22.60
CA ASP A 67 12.25 -10.28 -23.22
C ASP A 67 12.72 -8.82 -23.19
N ALA A 68 13.81 -8.54 -22.49
CA ALA A 68 14.34 -7.19 -22.32
C ALA A 68 15.09 -6.71 -23.58
N GLY A 69 14.66 -5.59 -24.13
CA GLY A 69 15.41 -4.84 -25.14
C GLY A 69 16.68 -4.19 -24.55
N ARG A 70 17.60 -3.79 -25.44
CA ARG A 70 18.90 -3.23 -25.05
C ARG A 70 18.81 -2.05 -24.07
N ASP A 71 17.83 -1.18 -24.29
CA ASP A 71 17.66 0.07 -23.54
C ASP A 71 16.57 0.00 -22.48
N ASP A 72 16.00 -1.17 -22.26
CA ASP A 72 15.02 -1.37 -21.22
C ASP A 72 15.62 -1.29 -19.82
N TRP A 73 14.81 -0.85 -18.87
CA TRP A 73 15.16 -0.91 -17.48
C TRP A 73 14.80 -2.28 -16.90
N LEU A 74 15.80 -3.00 -16.41
CA LEU A 74 15.60 -4.17 -15.57
C LEU A 74 15.41 -3.73 -14.13
N VAL A 75 14.30 -4.11 -13.54
CA VAL A 75 14.02 -3.94 -12.12
C VAL A 75 14.25 -5.26 -11.42
N MET A 76 15.22 -5.28 -10.53
CA MET A 76 15.53 -6.41 -9.65
C MET A 76 14.93 -6.12 -8.28
N SER A 77 14.02 -6.96 -7.81
CA SER A 77 13.38 -6.83 -6.50
C SER A 77 13.37 -8.18 -5.79
N MET A 78 13.39 -8.15 -4.48
CA MET A 78 13.05 -9.32 -3.69
C MET A 78 11.55 -9.31 -3.46
N PRO A 79 10.85 -10.44 -3.62
CA PRO A 79 9.47 -10.56 -3.17
C PRO A 79 9.43 -10.11 -1.72
N VAL A 80 8.58 -9.14 -1.43
CA VAL A 80 8.22 -8.87 -0.04
C VAL A 80 7.47 -10.12 0.40
N GLU A 81 7.98 -10.82 1.40
CA GLU A 81 7.18 -11.86 2.06
C GLU A 81 5.87 -11.16 2.47
N VAL A 82 4.81 -11.45 1.73
CA VAL A 82 3.47 -11.02 2.12
C VAL A 82 3.18 -11.84 3.37
N PRO A 83 3.14 -11.21 4.55
CA PRO A 83 2.84 -11.96 5.77
C PRO A 83 1.52 -12.69 5.57
N VAL A 84 1.44 -13.92 6.05
CA VAL A 84 0.17 -14.65 6.10
C VAL A 84 -0.88 -13.68 6.64
N PRO A 85 -1.99 -13.47 5.93
CA PRO A 85 -2.99 -12.49 6.36
C PRO A 85 -3.46 -12.86 7.77
N GLN A 86 -3.20 -11.96 8.72
CA GLN A 86 -3.79 -12.07 10.04
C GLN A 86 -5.25 -11.66 9.91
N THR A 87 -6.15 -12.50 10.41
CA THR A 87 -7.59 -12.25 10.36
C THR A 87 -8.14 -11.63 11.64
N SER A 88 -7.29 -11.49 12.66
CA SER A 88 -7.64 -10.86 13.93
C SER A 88 -6.38 -10.33 14.63
N PRO A 89 -6.47 -9.26 15.42
CA PRO A 89 -5.41 -8.84 16.34
C PRO A 89 -5.24 -9.87 17.47
N ASP A 90 -4.13 -9.76 18.20
CA ASP A 90 -3.89 -10.49 19.43
C ASP A 90 -3.66 -9.48 20.57
N PRO A 91 -4.61 -9.38 21.53
CA PRO A 91 -5.87 -10.13 21.63
C PRO A 91 -6.94 -9.66 20.61
N ALA A 92 -7.80 -10.57 20.18
CA ALA A 92 -8.94 -10.25 19.31
C ALA A 92 -9.96 -9.37 20.05
N PRO A 93 -10.70 -8.49 19.32
CA PRO A 93 -11.79 -7.71 19.92
C PRO A 93 -12.83 -8.64 20.54
N LYS A 94 -13.31 -8.27 21.74
CA LYS A 94 -14.30 -9.06 22.48
C LYS A 94 -15.69 -8.92 21.85
N PRO A 95 -16.60 -9.87 22.08
CA PRO A 95 -17.98 -9.80 21.58
C PRO A 95 -18.70 -8.49 21.97
N GLU A 96 -18.43 -7.97 23.19
CA GLU A 96 -19.01 -6.73 23.70
C GLU A 96 -18.59 -5.52 22.87
N TRP A 97 -17.36 -5.51 22.34
CA TRP A 97 -16.89 -4.47 21.46
C TRP A 97 -17.66 -4.47 20.14
N PHE A 98 -17.90 -5.64 19.54
CA PHE A 98 -18.70 -5.74 18.31
C PHE A 98 -20.16 -5.31 18.57
N ALA A 99 -20.73 -5.70 19.72
CA ALA A 99 -22.07 -5.27 20.11
C ALA A 99 -22.14 -3.74 20.28
N HIS A 100 -21.10 -3.14 20.88
CA HIS A 100 -20.99 -1.68 20.99
C HIS A 100 -20.91 -1.05 19.60
N MET A 101 -19.99 -1.50 18.74
CA MET A 101 -19.83 -0.95 17.39
C MET A 101 -21.12 -1.07 16.56
N ALA A 102 -21.88 -2.17 16.70
CA ALA A 102 -23.17 -2.34 16.03
C ALA A 102 -24.28 -1.42 16.58
N SER A 103 -24.11 -0.88 17.78
CA SER A 103 -25.09 0.02 18.42
C SER A 103 -24.80 1.51 18.21
N VAL A 104 -23.60 1.86 17.73
CA VAL A 104 -23.18 3.25 17.50
C VAL A 104 -24.18 3.95 16.57
N ARG A 105 -24.65 5.13 16.97
CA ARG A 105 -25.48 6.02 16.15
C ARG A 105 -24.75 7.34 15.99
N THR A 106 -24.81 7.88 14.81
CA THR A 106 -24.10 9.10 14.43
C THR A 106 -25.02 9.99 13.61
N ASP A 107 -25.05 11.27 13.94
CA ASP A 107 -25.88 12.27 13.27
C ASP A 107 -25.03 13.27 12.45
N THR A 108 -23.74 13.28 12.65
CA THR A 108 -22.77 14.16 11.96
C THR A 108 -21.56 13.38 11.44
N GLU A 109 -20.88 13.92 10.43
CA GLU A 109 -19.61 13.33 9.93
C GLU A 109 -18.56 13.25 11.04
N ARG A 110 -18.48 14.27 11.90
CA ARG A 110 -17.56 14.28 13.03
C ARG A 110 -17.85 13.17 14.05
N GLU A 111 -19.09 12.84 14.27
CA GLU A 111 -19.44 11.69 15.14
C GLU A 111 -19.10 10.37 14.49
N VAL A 112 -19.26 10.24 13.15
CA VAL A 112 -18.79 9.05 12.42
C VAL A 112 -17.28 8.86 12.58
N GLU A 113 -16.51 9.93 12.44
CA GLU A 113 -15.06 9.89 12.68
C GLU A 113 -14.73 9.43 14.10
N MET A 114 -15.31 10.10 15.12
CA MET A 114 -14.92 9.92 16.52
C MET A 114 -15.47 8.66 17.17
N HIS A 115 -16.70 8.28 16.83
CA HIS A 115 -17.39 7.20 17.54
C HIS A 115 -17.46 5.89 16.76
N PHE A 116 -17.18 5.93 15.47
CA PHE A 116 -17.17 4.73 14.64
C PHE A 116 -15.82 4.47 13.97
N ALA A 117 -15.33 5.37 13.11
CA ALA A 117 -14.13 5.12 12.31
C ALA A 117 -12.86 5.04 13.17
N SER A 118 -12.59 6.01 14.04
CA SER A 118 -11.40 5.98 14.89
C SER A 118 -11.36 4.76 15.82
N PRO A 119 -12.44 4.39 16.56
CA PRO A 119 -12.47 3.15 17.33
C PRO A 119 -12.28 1.88 16.48
N LEU A 120 -12.88 1.82 15.29
CA LEU A 120 -12.70 0.68 14.38
C LEU A 120 -11.23 0.48 14.01
N PHE A 121 -10.53 1.56 13.70
CA PHE A 121 -9.11 1.48 13.31
C PHE A 121 -8.19 1.29 14.52
N ARG A 122 -8.41 1.99 15.62
CA ARG A 122 -7.54 1.91 16.79
C ARG A 122 -7.74 0.62 17.58
N GLU A 123 -8.97 0.35 18.00
CA GLU A 123 -9.27 -0.79 18.86
C GLU A 123 -9.47 -2.07 18.04
N GLY A 124 -10.08 -1.94 16.86
CA GLY A 124 -10.33 -3.07 15.97
C GLY A 124 -9.09 -3.49 15.17
N PHE A 125 -8.49 -2.58 14.41
CA PHE A 125 -7.38 -2.93 13.50
C PHE A 125 -6.00 -2.74 14.12
N GLY A 126 -5.87 -2.12 15.30
CA GLY A 126 -4.62 -2.04 16.04
C GLY A 126 -3.70 -0.88 15.65
N TYR A 127 -4.24 0.22 15.12
CA TYR A 127 -3.47 1.45 14.95
C TYR A 127 -3.31 2.17 16.29
N SER A 128 -2.13 2.72 16.53
CA SER A 128 -1.92 3.59 17.69
C SER A 128 -2.45 5.01 17.43
N GLU A 129 -2.62 5.78 18.51
CA GLU A 129 -3.03 7.18 18.39
C GLU A 129 -2.02 8.02 17.61
N GLU A 130 -0.73 7.71 17.72
CA GLU A 130 0.33 8.39 16.99
C GLU A 130 0.29 8.11 15.49
N GLN A 131 -0.32 7.00 15.09
CA GLN A 131 -0.50 6.62 13.67
C GLN A 131 -1.72 7.26 13.04
N GLU A 132 -2.64 7.83 13.84
CA GLU A 132 -3.87 8.47 13.36
C GLU A 132 -3.68 9.98 13.23
N ALA A 133 -4.09 10.54 12.08
CA ALA A 133 -4.21 11.97 11.88
C ALA A 133 -5.64 12.31 11.45
N ALA A 134 -6.37 13.02 12.30
CA ALA A 134 -7.68 13.56 11.99
C ALA A 134 -7.54 14.97 11.39
N GLY A 135 -8.39 15.30 10.40
CA GLY A 135 -8.35 16.60 9.74
C GLY A 135 -7.03 16.85 9.04
N PHE A 136 -6.50 15.84 8.31
CA PHE A 136 -5.17 15.94 7.73
C PHE A 136 -5.17 16.79 6.47
N GLY A 137 -4.46 17.94 6.53
CA GLY A 137 -4.32 18.87 5.42
C GLY A 137 -3.40 18.34 4.32
N ILE A 138 -3.99 18.00 3.17
CA ILE A 138 -3.27 17.57 1.97
C ILE A 138 -3.05 18.79 1.08
N ARG A 139 -1.80 19.20 0.94
CA ARG A 139 -1.41 20.31 0.04
C ARG A 139 -1.31 19.80 -1.38
N TRP A 140 -1.93 20.49 -2.29
CA TRP A 140 -1.85 20.22 -3.71
C TRP A 140 -1.59 21.51 -4.51
N ALA A 141 -1.17 21.37 -5.75
CA ALA A 141 -1.02 22.50 -6.65
C ALA A 141 -1.56 22.14 -8.04
N ARG A 142 -2.32 23.06 -8.63
CA ARG A 142 -2.72 23.01 -10.03
C ARG A 142 -2.03 24.15 -10.76
N GLY A 143 -0.93 23.83 -11.43
CA GLY A 143 -0.05 24.87 -11.98
C GLY A 143 0.54 25.71 -10.84
N SER A 144 0.34 27.03 -10.89
CA SER A 144 0.79 27.96 -9.85
C SER A 144 -0.22 28.21 -8.73
N ILE A 145 -1.39 27.54 -8.76
CA ILE A 145 -2.44 27.72 -7.76
C ILE A 145 -2.29 26.64 -6.69
N PRO A 146 -1.86 27.00 -5.46
CA PRO A 146 -1.84 26.08 -4.35
C PRO A 146 -3.26 25.87 -3.83
N GLY A 147 -3.56 24.64 -3.42
CA GLY A 147 -4.79 24.30 -2.72
C GLY A 147 -4.50 23.46 -1.49
N ASN A 148 -5.46 23.41 -0.62
CA ASN A 148 -5.46 22.53 0.54
C ASN A 148 -6.82 21.83 0.60
N VAL A 149 -6.80 20.53 0.83
CA VAL A 149 -7.99 19.73 1.13
C VAL A 149 -7.70 18.98 2.41
N GLU A 150 -8.74 18.63 3.11
CA GLU A 150 -8.64 17.97 4.42
C GLU A 150 -9.24 16.59 4.31
N ALA A 151 -8.45 15.56 4.62
CA ALA A 151 -8.93 14.21 4.76
C ALA A 151 -9.44 14.01 6.19
N ASP A 152 -10.60 13.37 6.35
CA ASP A 152 -11.19 13.16 7.67
C ASP A 152 -10.24 12.40 8.59
N LEU A 153 -9.77 11.20 8.16
CA LEU A 153 -8.76 10.44 8.88
C LEU A 153 -7.70 9.90 7.91
N LEU A 154 -6.46 9.92 8.36
CA LEU A 154 -5.34 9.30 7.63
C LEU A 154 -4.48 8.50 8.61
N TYR A 155 -4.23 7.22 8.27
CA TYR A 155 -3.42 6.30 9.08
C TYR A 155 -2.07 6.07 8.45
N PHE A 156 -1.00 6.12 9.26
CA PHE A 156 0.40 6.04 8.84
C PHE A 156 1.09 4.78 9.35
N ALA A 157 2.18 4.38 8.69
CA ALA A 157 3.03 3.29 9.16
C ALA A 157 3.81 3.66 10.42
N GLY A 158 4.21 4.93 10.54
CA GLY A 158 4.86 5.52 11.71
C GLY A 158 3.96 6.53 12.42
N GLY A 159 4.47 7.15 13.48
CA GLY A 159 3.72 8.19 14.20
C GLY A 159 3.44 9.42 13.32
N LYS A 160 2.37 10.13 13.63
CA LYS A 160 1.94 11.35 12.92
C LYS A 160 2.97 12.49 12.88
N HIS A 161 3.97 12.44 13.78
CA HIS A 161 5.07 13.41 13.81
C HIS A 161 6.09 13.18 12.69
N ASP A 162 6.11 11.98 12.10
CA ASP A 162 6.94 11.63 10.94
C ASP A 162 6.25 11.91 9.59
N VAL A 163 5.34 12.85 9.54
CA VAL A 163 4.53 13.17 8.34
C VAL A 163 5.37 13.50 7.12
N LYS A 164 6.61 13.96 7.28
CA LYS A 164 7.55 14.16 6.15
C LYS A 164 8.19 12.88 5.64
N ALA A 165 8.25 11.86 6.48
CA ALA A 165 8.74 10.51 6.20
C ALA A 165 7.61 9.46 6.32
N GLY A 166 6.42 9.89 6.76
CA GLY A 166 5.29 9.04 7.04
C GLY A 166 4.75 8.39 5.77
N GLU A 167 4.53 7.10 5.86
CA GLU A 167 3.89 6.32 4.79
C GLU A 167 2.40 6.22 5.07
N PRO A 168 1.54 6.98 4.34
CA PRO A 168 0.10 6.88 4.49
C PRO A 168 -0.38 5.48 4.09
N LEU A 169 -1.01 4.78 4.99
CA LEU A 169 -1.48 3.41 4.78
C LEU A 169 -2.92 3.36 4.33
N VAL A 170 -3.78 4.04 5.06
CA VAL A 170 -5.23 4.05 4.80
C VAL A 170 -5.75 5.48 4.94
N LEU A 171 -6.52 5.89 3.95
CA LEU A 171 -7.31 7.13 3.98
C LEU A 171 -8.75 6.76 4.31
N VAL A 172 -9.40 7.48 5.21
CA VAL A 172 -10.81 7.27 5.53
C VAL A 172 -11.58 8.55 5.23
N GLU A 173 -12.64 8.40 4.48
CA GLU A 173 -13.61 9.44 4.18
C GLU A 173 -14.91 9.12 4.93
N CYS A 174 -15.30 9.98 5.82
CA CYS A 174 -16.50 9.85 6.62
C CYS A 174 -17.66 10.66 6.02
N LYS A 175 -18.84 10.11 6.04
CA LYS A 175 -20.07 10.79 5.59
C LYS A 175 -21.13 10.70 6.68
N ARG A 176 -21.94 11.73 6.79
CA ARG A 176 -23.08 11.72 7.72
C ARG A 176 -24.05 10.58 7.40
N LEU A 177 -24.32 10.37 6.10
CA LEU A 177 -25.27 9.37 5.62
C LEU A 177 -24.97 9.08 4.13
N ILE A 178 -24.89 7.82 3.79
CA ILE A 178 -24.81 7.32 2.42
C ILE A 178 -26.13 6.60 2.12
N LYS A 179 -26.98 7.24 1.33
CA LYS A 179 -28.34 6.72 1.05
C LYS A 179 -28.37 5.72 -0.09
N ASP A 180 -27.49 5.90 -1.07
CA ASP A 180 -27.50 5.13 -2.30
C ASP A 180 -26.09 5.01 -2.91
N GLU A 181 -26.00 4.25 -3.99
CA GLU A 181 -24.77 4.00 -4.72
C GLU A 181 -24.16 5.27 -5.32
N LYS A 182 -24.98 6.23 -5.70
CA LYS A 182 -24.51 7.51 -6.26
C LYS A 182 -23.77 8.34 -5.21
N GLU A 183 -24.29 8.40 -3.99
CA GLU A 183 -23.64 9.08 -2.87
C GLU A 183 -22.34 8.36 -2.47
N LEU A 184 -22.34 7.02 -2.46
CA LEU A 184 -21.12 6.24 -2.22
C LEU A 184 -20.04 6.50 -3.28
N LEU A 185 -20.41 6.51 -4.56
CA LEU A 185 -19.47 6.82 -5.65
C LEU A 185 -18.97 8.27 -5.57
N ALA A 186 -19.82 9.22 -5.16
CA ALA A 186 -19.40 10.61 -4.96
C ALA A 186 -18.35 10.73 -3.85
N ALA A 187 -18.57 10.05 -2.71
CA ALA A 187 -17.58 9.95 -1.63
C ALA A 187 -16.30 9.24 -2.10
N GLY A 188 -16.43 8.19 -2.92
CA GLY A 188 -15.31 7.49 -3.56
C GLY A 188 -14.45 8.41 -4.44
N ASN A 189 -15.09 9.23 -5.27
CA ASN A 189 -14.38 10.21 -6.11
C ASN A 189 -13.65 11.27 -5.27
N GLN A 190 -14.23 11.68 -4.15
CA GLN A 190 -13.58 12.59 -3.21
C GLN A 190 -12.35 11.93 -2.58
N ALA A 191 -12.50 10.74 -2.00
CA ALA A 191 -11.40 9.97 -1.42
C ALA A 191 -10.30 9.66 -2.46
N HIS A 192 -10.67 9.29 -3.70
CA HIS A 192 -9.73 9.11 -4.81
C HIS A 192 -8.89 10.37 -5.08
N SER A 193 -9.53 11.54 -5.09
CA SER A 193 -8.82 12.79 -5.33
C SER A 193 -7.75 13.09 -4.27
N TYR A 194 -7.99 12.71 -3.04
CA TYR A 194 -7.01 12.81 -1.95
C TYR A 194 -5.92 11.73 -2.06
N ALA A 195 -6.33 10.49 -2.40
CA ALA A 195 -5.44 9.37 -2.56
C ALA A 195 -4.38 9.58 -3.66
N LEU A 196 -4.67 10.36 -4.69
CA LEU A 196 -3.68 10.74 -5.72
C LEU A 196 -2.45 11.46 -5.16
N TRP A 197 -2.60 12.16 -4.04
CA TRP A 197 -1.51 12.94 -3.42
C TRP A 197 -0.76 12.18 -2.34
N VAL A 198 -1.42 11.24 -1.66
CA VAL A 198 -0.83 10.52 -0.52
C VAL A 198 -0.48 9.06 -0.83
N ILE A 199 -1.01 8.51 -1.92
CA ILE A 199 -0.80 7.12 -2.38
C ILE A 199 -0.98 6.11 -1.23
N PRO A 200 -2.18 5.99 -0.64
CA PRO A 200 -2.43 5.01 0.40
C PRO A 200 -2.52 3.60 -0.20
N ALA A 201 -2.44 2.57 0.64
CA ALA A 201 -2.77 1.21 0.22
C ALA A 201 -4.23 1.10 -0.18
N TYR A 202 -5.08 1.62 0.70
CA TYR A 202 -6.53 1.58 0.57
C TYR A 202 -7.12 2.92 0.95
N TYR A 203 -8.32 3.20 0.45
CA TYR A 203 -9.18 4.16 1.11
C TYR A 203 -10.50 3.50 1.53
N VAL A 204 -11.05 4.00 2.60
CA VAL A 204 -12.28 3.50 3.21
C VAL A 204 -13.30 4.62 3.21
N ILE A 205 -14.53 4.29 2.88
CA ILE A 205 -15.68 5.20 2.96
C ILE A 205 -16.64 4.63 3.99
N THR A 206 -17.08 5.46 4.91
CA THR A 206 -18.02 5.03 5.95
C THR A 206 -18.98 6.15 6.37
N ASP A 207 -20.20 5.77 6.73
CA ASP A 207 -21.17 6.62 7.43
C ASP A 207 -21.55 6.04 8.79
N GLY A 208 -20.75 5.11 9.31
CA GLY A 208 -21.04 4.35 10.52
C GLY A 208 -21.99 3.17 10.31
N ARG A 209 -22.77 3.14 9.23
CA ARG A 209 -23.69 2.05 8.87
C ARG A 209 -23.08 1.05 7.90
N ILE A 210 -22.16 1.53 7.07
CA ILE A 210 -21.38 0.72 6.14
C ILE A 210 -19.89 1.04 6.28
N VAL A 211 -19.06 0.06 5.94
CA VAL A 211 -17.62 0.19 5.73
C VAL A 211 -17.33 -0.32 4.33
N SER A 212 -16.95 0.56 3.42
CA SER A 212 -16.60 0.22 2.04
C SER A 212 -15.11 0.43 1.84
N VAL A 213 -14.38 -0.62 1.46
CA VAL A 213 -12.92 -0.66 1.28
C VAL A 213 -12.59 -0.67 -0.20
N TRP A 214 -11.75 0.27 -0.62
CA TRP A 214 -11.36 0.45 -2.02
C TRP A 214 -9.87 0.30 -2.21
N ASP A 215 -9.49 -0.41 -3.27
CA ASP A 215 -8.12 -0.51 -3.74
C ASP A 215 -7.81 0.68 -4.66
N PHE A 216 -6.98 1.59 -4.18
CA PHE A 216 -6.52 2.73 -4.97
C PHE A 216 -5.59 2.27 -6.10
N GLN A 217 -5.97 2.56 -7.36
CA GLN A 217 -5.23 2.14 -8.55
C GLN A 217 -4.36 3.25 -9.18
N GLY A 218 -4.37 4.45 -8.59
CA GLY A 218 -3.69 5.61 -9.16
C GLY A 218 -4.46 6.22 -10.32
N ALA A 219 -3.78 7.06 -11.12
CA ALA A 219 -4.38 7.75 -12.25
C ALA A 219 -4.56 6.85 -13.50
N VAL A 220 -4.07 5.61 -13.47
CA VAL A 220 -3.97 4.76 -14.67
C VAL A 220 -5.10 3.76 -14.83
N ALA A 221 -5.85 3.50 -13.79
CA ALA A 221 -6.98 2.57 -13.80
C ALA A 221 -8.05 3.01 -12.79
N PRO A 222 -9.32 2.64 -13.00
CA PRO A 222 -10.37 2.91 -12.03
C PRO A 222 -10.12 2.13 -10.74
N ASP A 223 -10.42 2.77 -9.60
CA ASP A 223 -10.35 2.11 -8.32
C ASP A 223 -11.39 0.99 -8.21
N ARG A 224 -11.09 0.00 -7.39
CA ARG A 224 -11.93 -1.17 -7.22
C ARG A 224 -12.40 -1.29 -5.78
N GLU A 225 -13.72 -1.35 -5.58
CA GLU A 225 -14.28 -1.76 -4.30
C GLU A 225 -13.92 -3.24 -4.03
N LEU A 226 -13.28 -3.49 -2.91
CA LEU A 226 -12.83 -4.83 -2.51
C LEU A 226 -13.83 -5.51 -1.60
N LEU A 227 -14.46 -4.72 -0.74
CA LEU A 227 -15.32 -5.23 0.32
C LEU A 227 -16.27 -4.12 0.77
N ARG A 228 -17.54 -4.47 0.99
CA ARG A 228 -18.55 -3.63 1.63
C ARG A 228 -19.20 -4.42 2.74
N VAL A 229 -19.19 -3.87 3.93
CA VAL A 229 -19.71 -4.53 5.13
C VAL A 229 -20.69 -3.58 5.81
N SER A 230 -21.88 -4.05 6.11
CA SER A 230 -22.81 -3.29 6.97
C SER A 230 -22.37 -3.32 8.43
N GLN A 231 -22.77 -2.32 9.20
CA GLN A 231 -22.50 -2.23 10.64
C GLN A 231 -22.93 -3.51 11.38
N GLY A 232 -24.08 -4.08 11.02
CA GLY A 232 -24.60 -5.30 11.64
C GLY A 232 -23.81 -6.57 11.28
N GLU A 233 -23.10 -6.56 10.15
CA GLU A 233 -22.27 -7.68 9.68
C GLU A 233 -20.80 -7.57 10.13
N LEU A 234 -20.46 -6.49 10.86
CA LEU A 234 -19.07 -6.18 11.23
C LEU A 234 -18.38 -7.36 11.93
N ALA A 235 -19.05 -8.01 12.89
CA ALA A 235 -18.47 -9.14 13.62
C ALA A 235 -18.13 -10.34 12.71
N GLY A 236 -19.03 -10.68 11.78
CA GLY A 236 -18.86 -11.80 10.86
C GLY A 236 -17.81 -11.53 9.77
N SER A 237 -17.67 -10.28 9.35
CA SER A 237 -16.77 -9.85 8.27
C SER A 237 -15.47 -9.22 8.77
N PHE A 238 -15.27 -9.17 10.09
CA PHE A 238 -14.13 -8.49 10.70
C PHE A 238 -12.79 -9.06 10.24
N GLY A 239 -12.67 -10.37 10.13
CA GLY A 239 -11.46 -11.04 9.66
C GLY A 239 -11.04 -10.57 8.26
N ASP A 240 -12.00 -10.40 7.35
CA ASP A 240 -11.74 -9.91 5.99
C ASP A 240 -11.29 -8.45 5.98
N LEU A 241 -11.91 -7.59 6.79
CA LEU A 241 -11.47 -6.21 6.98
C LEU A 241 -10.08 -6.16 7.60
N TYR A 242 -9.86 -6.90 8.70
CA TYR A 242 -8.61 -6.92 9.44
C TYR A 242 -7.45 -7.40 8.56
N SER A 243 -7.66 -8.44 7.76
CA SER A 243 -6.62 -8.99 6.87
C SER A 243 -6.05 -7.98 5.87
N ARG A 244 -6.79 -6.90 5.58
CA ARG A 244 -6.40 -5.83 4.66
C ARG A 244 -5.98 -4.56 5.38
N LEU A 245 -6.74 -4.18 6.40
CA LEU A 245 -6.66 -2.85 7.01
C LEU A 245 -5.77 -2.76 8.24
N ASN A 246 -5.30 -3.88 8.81
CA ASN A 246 -4.34 -3.79 9.90
C ASN A 246 -3.03 -3.13 9.45
N PRO A 247 -2.28 -2.47 10.34
CA PRO A 247 -1.10 -1.68 9.97
C PRO A 247 -0.07 -2.44 9.14
N ARG A 248 0.15 -3.73 9.46
CA ARG A 248 1.14 -4.58 8.80
C ARG A 248 0.71 -4.94 7.37
N ALA A 249 -0.54 -5.36 7.19
CA ALA A 249 -1.08 -5.71 5.89
C ALA A 249 -1.18 -4.48 4.97
N ALA A 250 -1.66 -3.36 5.51
CA ALA A 250 -1.74 -2.11 4.77
C ALA A 250 -0.35 -1.59 4.36
N ALA A 251 0.66 -1.71 5.22
CA ALA A 251 2.03 -1.32 4.89
C ALA A 251 2.60 -2.18 3.74
N ALA A 252 2.42 -3.50 3.79
CA ALA A 252 2.84 -4.40 2.73
C ALA A 252 2.14 -4.08 1.39
N ALA A 253 0.83 -3.86 1.42
CA ALA A 253 0.04 -3.49 0.24
C ALA A 253 0.48 -2.14 -0.34
N ARG A 254 0.74 -1.13 0.52
CA ARG A 254 1.25 0.16 0.07
C ARG A 254 2.63 0.06 -0.57
N GLN A 255 3.55 -0.69 0.03
CA GLN A 255 4.88 -0.88 -0.53
C GLN A 255 4.83 -1.49 -1.93
N ALA A 256 4.00 -2.52 -2.14
CA ALA A 256 3.76 -3.13 -3.45
C ALA A 256 3.18 -2.12 -4.45
N LYS A 257 2.28 -1.26 -3.99
CA LYS A 257 1.63 -0.23 -4.81
C LYS A 257 2.61 0.87 -5.23
N VAL A 258 3.38 1.43 -4.30
CA VAL A 258 4.39 2.47 -4.59
C VAL A 258 5.44 1.94 -5.56
N SER A 259 5.85 0.68 -5.41
CA SER A 259 6.77 0.03 -6.37
C SER A 259 6.19 -0.02 -7.79
N ARG A 260 4.87 -0.14 -7.94
CA ARG A 260 4.17 -0.18 -9.22
C ARG A 260 3.91 1.21 -9.81
N LEU A 261 3.41 2.14 -9.00
CA LEU A 261 2.98 3.47 -9.43
C LEU A 261 4.11 4.52 -9.45
N GLY A 262 5.19 4.28 -8.73
CA GLY A 262 6.22 5.24 -8.42
C GLY A 262 5.92 6.02 -7.12
N GLU A 263 6.95 6.70 -6.59
CA GLU A 263 6.76 7.56 -5.43
C GLU A 263 5.96 8.82 -5.80
N PRO A 264 5.16 9.35 -4.88
CA PRO A 264 4.55 10.65 -5.07
C PRO A 264 5.64 11.71 -5.31
N ARG A 265 5.40 12.59 -6.26
CA ARG A 265 6.32 13.68 -6.63
C ARG A 265 6.18 14.87 -5.70
#